data_449443cadee2715f5c8d55fbf605c7ec
#
_entry.id   449443cadee2715f5c8d55fbf605c7ec
#
_cell.length_a   1.000
_cell.length_b   1.000
_cell.length_c   1.000
_cell.angle_alpha   90.00
_cell.angle_beta   90.00
_cell.angle_gamma   90.00
#
_symmetry.space_group_name_H-M   'P 1'
#
loop_
_entity.id
_entity.type
_entity.pdbx_description
1 polymer ?
#
loop_
_entity_poly.entity_id
_entity_poly.type
_entity_poly.pdbx_seq_one_letter_code
_entity_poly.pdbx_strand_id
1 'polypeptide(L)'
;MTVASDFDAKRQAIVAAHLKPAEERPASSAGGVHHLALICSDVETTVRFYQEVLGFPLVDVMENRDYTGSTHFFHDIGNGNLLAFFDFPGLGLGPAVETLGAVQHVAISVDRASFEAIRDRLDAAGLPYLGPDRGLTNSIYVKDPDGVQIELLAEPLRIMDGRHLG
;
A
#
# COMPACT_ATOMS: atom_id res chain seq x y z
N MET A 1 -8.51 27.31 23.95
CA MET A 1 -7.48 26.51 23.23
C MET A 1 -8.20 25.61 22.25
N THR A 2 -7.91 25.72 20.97
CA THR A 2 -8.58 24.94 19.94
C THR A 2 -8.01 23.52 19.92
N VAL A 3 -8.84 22.53 19.55
CA VAL A 3 -8.44 21.10 19.44
C VAL A 3 -7.18 20.90 18.59
N ALA A 4 -6.96 21.74 17.57
CA ALA A 4 -5.77 21.72 16.74
C ALA A 4 -4.46 21.99 17.51
N SER A 5 -4.47 22.89 18.50
CA SER A 5 -3.28 23.23 19.31
C SER A 5 -2.85 22.08 20.25
N ASP A 6 -3.80 21.28 20.69
CA ASP A 6 -3.52 20.14 21.58
C ASP A 6 -2.88 18.97 20.80
N PHE A 7 -3.33 18.71 19.58
CA PHE A 7 -2.71 17.70 18.70
C PHE A 7 -1.30 18.09 18.26
N ASP A 8 -1.06 19.38 18.03
CA ASP A 8 0.28 19.86 17.68
C ASP A 8 1.25 19.72 18.85
N ALA A 9 0.85 20.09 20.05
CA ALA A 9 1.65 19.90 21.25
C ALA A 9 2.01 18.42 21.49
N LYS A 10 1.08 17.50 21.24
CA LYS A 10 1.34 16.06 21.33
C LYS A 10 2.35 15.58 20.28
N ARG A 11 2.25 16.02 19.02
CA ARG A 11 3.24 15.71 17.99
C ARG A 11 4.63 16.21 18.37
N GLN A 12 4.74 17.46 18.82
CA GLN A 12 6.01 18.05 19.25
C GLN A 12 6.62 17.28 20.43
N ALA A 13 5.81 16.85 21.38
CA ALA A 13 6.29 16.02 22.49
C ALA A 13 6.84 14.66 22.00
N ILE A 14 6.20 14.01 21.04
CA ILE A 14 6.69 12.76 20.45
C ILE A 14 8.01 13.00 19.71
N VAL A 15 8.09 14.04 18.90
CA VAL A 15 9.33 14.41 18.20
C VAL A 15 10.47 14.65 19.19
N ALA A 16 10.23 15.45 20.22
CA ALA A 16 11.26 15.77 21.22
C ALA A 16 11.73 14.55 22.03
N ALA A 17 10.82 13.61 22.31
CA ALA A 17 11.14 12.45 23.14
C ALA A 17 11.78 11.28 22.33
N HIS A 18 11.43 11.10 21.06
CA HIS A 18 11.69 9.86 20.35
C HIS A 18 12.37 10.03 18.99
N LEU A 19 12.20 11.16 18.30
CA LEU A 19 12.78 11.37 16.99
C LEU A 19 14.21 11.92 17.10
N LYS A 20 15.18 11.06 16.86
CA LYS A 20 16.60 11.48 16.80
C LYS A 20 16.95 12.05 15.43
N PRO A 21 17.96 12.95 15.34
CA PRO A 21 18.58 13.31 14.08
C PRO A 21 18.98 12.08 13.26
N ALA A 22 18.94 12.16 11.93
CA ALA A 22 19.17 10.99 11.06
C ALA A 22 20.51 10.29 11.32
N GLU A 23 21.56 11.09 11.57
CA GLU A 23 22.93 10.63 11.86
C GLU A 23 23.09 9.92 13.22
N GLU A 24 22.14 10.14 14.14
CA GLU A 24 22.17 9.52 15.46
C GLU A 24 21.22 8.30 15.56
N ARG A 25 20.47 7.98 14.49
CA ARG A 25 19.56 6.84 14.49
C ARG A 25 20.32 5.54 14.37
N PRO A 26 20.01 4.54 15.20
CA PRO A 26 20.56 3.21 15.00
C PRO A 26 20.07 2.62 13.67
N ALA A 27 20.85 1.75 13.06
CA ALA A 27 20.39 0.97 11.92
C ALA A 27 19.17 0.12 12.33
N SER A 28 18.23 -0.03 11.39
CA SER A 28 17.10 -0.93 11.61
C SER A 28 17.59 -2.38 11.75
N SER A 29 16.99 -3.11 12.67
CA SER A 29 17.18 -4.57 12.76
C SER A 29 16.37 -5.35 11.72
N ALA A 30 15.44 -4.67 11.01
CA ALA A 30 14.62 -5.28 9.96
C ALA A 30 15.36 -5.27 8.61
N GLY A 31 15.14 -6.32 7.81
CA GLY A 31 15.63 -6.39 6.42
C GLY A 31 14.70 -5.75 5.38
N GLY A 32 13.62 -5.11 5.81
CA GLY A 32 12.56 -4.59 4.95
C GLY A 32 11.27 -5.40 5.05
N VAL A 33 10.30 -5.07 4.22
CA VAL A 33 9.05 -5.85 4.08
C VAL A 33 9.32 -7.00 3.11
N HIS A 34 9.12 -8.25 3.55
CA HIS A 34 9.17 -9.42 2.66
C HIS A 34 7.90 -9.49 1.81
N HIS A 35 6.75 -9.51 2.47
CA HIS A 35 5.44 -9.42 1.83
C HIS A 35 4.41 -8.81 2.78
N LEU A 36 3.35 -8.24 2.20
CA LEU A 36 2.14 -7.85 2.90
C LEU A 36 1.03 -8.79 2.45
N ALA A 37 0.38 -9.48 3.39
CA ALA A 37 -0.71 -10.40 3.10
C ALA A 37 -2.07 -9.70 3.27
N LEU A 38 -2.90 -9.81 2.25
CA LEU A 38 -4.25 -9.28 2.17
C LEU A 38 -5.24 -10.41 1.91
N ILE A 39 -6.53 -10.12 2.05
CA ILE A 39 -7.60 -11.07 1.74
C ILE A 39 -8.34 -10.57 0.52
N CYS A 40 -8.62 -11.46 -0.43
CA CYS A 40 -9.42 -11.15 -1.62
C CYS A 40 -10.70 -11.97 -1.67
N SER A 41 -11.72 -11.43 -2.31
CA SER A 41 -13.00 -12.10 -2.52
C SER A 41 -12.96 -13.08 -3.71
N ASP A 42 -12.16 -12.75 -4.75
CA ASP A 42 -12.04 -13.53 -5.97
C ASP A 42 -10.61 -13.47 -6.52
N VAL A 43 -9.99 -14.64 -6.68
CA VAL A 43 -8.59 -14.77 -7.10
C VAL A 43 -8.36 -14.18 -8.49
N GLU A 44 -9.22 -14.55 -9.48
CA GLU A 44 -9.03 -14.11 -10.86
C GLU A 44 -9.20 -12.60 -11.03
N THR A 45 -10.21 -12.04 -10.39
CA THR A 45 -10.45 -10.58 -10.39
C THR A 45 -9.29 -9.81 -9.78
N THR A 46 -8.75 -10.30 -8.67
CA THR A 46 -7.60 -9.68 -7.99
C THR A 46 -6.35 -9.79 -8.83
N VAL A 47 -6.05 -10.97 -9.39
CA VAL A 47 -4.90 -11.16 -10.29
C VAL A 47 -4.97 -10.21 -11.49
N ARG A 48 -6.12 -10.10 -12.14
CA ARG A 48 -6.30 -9.18 -13.28
C ARG A 48 -6.06 -7.73 -12.89
N PHE A 49 -6.58 -7.30 -11.76
CA PHE A 49 -6.38 -5.93 -11.29
C PHE A 49 -4.89 -5.64 -11.07
N TYR A 50 -4.20 -6.46 -10.30
CA TYR A 50 -2.80 -6.20 -9.99
C TYR A 50 -1.88 -6.43 -11.18
N GLN A 51 -2.09 -7.46 -11.99
CA GLN A 51 -1.22 -7.75 -13.13
C GLN A 51 -1.55 -6.91 -14.37
N GLU A 52 -2.83 -6.82 -14.77
CA GLU A 52 -3.19 -6.19 -16.04
C GLU A 52 -3.38 -4.68 -15.90
N VAL A 53 -3.93 -4.19 -14.76
CA VAL A 53 -4.15 -2.77 -14.55
C VAL A 53 -2.94 -2.11 -13.90
N LEU A 54 -2.44 -2.62 -12.78
CA LEU A 54 -1.30 -2.01 -12.09
C LEU A 54 0.06 -2.42 -12.68
N GLY A 55 0.13 -3.54 -13.40
CA GLY A 55 1.38 -4.02 -14.01
C GLY A 55 2.31 -4.73 -13.02
N PHE A 56 1.79 -5.25 -11.92
CA PHE A 56 2.52 -6.03 -10.93
C PHE A 56 2.39 -7.52 -11.26
N PRO A 57 3.42 -8.18 -11.79
CA PRO A 57 3.30 -9.54 -12.28
C PRO A 57 2.97 -10.53 -11.16
N LEU A 58 2.12 -11.51 -11.47
CA LEU A 58 1.91 -12.69 -10.64
C LEU A 58 3.17 -13.56 -10.70
N VAL A 59 3.72 -13.93 -9.54
CA VAL A 59 4.99 -14.67 -9.44
C VAL A 59 4.86 -16.02 -8.78
N ASP A 60 3.82 -16.26 -7.99
CA ASP A 60 3.56 -17.57 -7.40
C ASP A 60 2.08 -17.76 -7.04
N VAL A 61 1.61 -19.02 -7.12
CA VAL A 61 0.26 -19.44 -6.75
C VAL A 61 0.33 -20.83 -6.14
N MET A 62 -0.23 -20.98 -4.95
CA MET A 62 -0.25 -22.27 -4.24
C MET A 62 -1.55 -22.46 -3.46
N GLU A 63 -1.82 -23.67 -3.02
CA GLU A 63 -2.87 -23.92 -2.04
C GLU A 63 -2.49 -23.33 -0.67
N ASN A 64 -3.45 -22.72 0.01
CA ASN A 64 -3.25 -22.28 1.39
C ASN A 64 -3.09 -23.50 2.32
N ARG A 65 -1.91 -23.63 2.93
CA ARG A 65 -1.57 -24.74 3.83
C ARG A 65 -2.56 -24.89 4.99
N ASP A 66 -3.07 -23.78 5.49
CA ASP A 66 -3.83 -23.76 6.76
C ASP A 66 -5.35 -23.72 6.53
N TYR A 67 -5.81 -23.60 5.27
CA TYR A 67 -7.23 -23.58 4.90
C TYR A 67 -7.42 -24.26 3.53
N THR A 68 -7.83 -25.52 3.56
CA THR A 68 -8.04 -26.33 2.34
C THR A 68 -9.05 -25.69 1.40
N GLY A 69 -8.72 -25.61 0.12
CA GLY A 69 -9.54 -24.99 -0.92
C GLY A 69 -9.37 -23.46 -1.02
N SER A 70 -8.54 -22.86 -0.17
CA SER A 70 -8.11 -21.47 -0.27
C SER A 70 -6.83 -21.39 -1.09
N THR A 71 -6.68 -20.33 -1.87
CA THR A 71 -5.50 -20.04 -2.68
C THR A 71 -4.62 -19.01 -1.98
N HIS A 72 -3.32 -19.18 -2.08
CA HIS A 72 -2.32 -18.20 -1.68
C HIS A 72 -1.49 -17.82 -2.89
N PHE A 73 -1.41 -16.53 -3.22
CA PHE A 73 -0.71 -16.08 -4.41
C PHE A 73 0.01 -14.75 -4.18
N PHE A 74 0.98 -14.43 -5.05
CA PHE A 74 1.91 -13.34 -4.83
C PHE A 74 2.12 -12.51 -6.10
N HIS A 75 2.10 -11.19 -5.95
CA HIS A 75 2.49 -10.23 -6.97
C HIS A 75 3.81 -9.56 -6.59
N ASP A 76 4.73 -9.46 -7.53
CA ASP A 76 5.96 -8.68 -7.36
C ASP A 76 5.67 -7.19 -7.44
N ILE A 77 6.07 -6.44 -6.41
CA ILE A 77 5.95 -4.99 -6.33
C ILE A 77 7.31 -4.29 -6.34
N GLY A 78 8.35 -5.01 -6.74
CA GLY A 78 9.71 -4.49 -6.87
C GLY A 78 10.54 -4.59 -5.59
N ASN A 79 11.84 -4.44 -5.75
CA ASN A 79 12.83 -4.49 -4.66
C ASN A 79 12.80 -5.76 -3.80
N GLY A 80 12.29 -6.88 -4.36
CA GLY A 80 12.10 -8.13 -3.62
C GLY A 80 10.95 -8.11 -2.63
N ASN A 81 10.06 -7.14 -2.71
CA ASN A 81 8.85 -7.07 -1.90
C ASN A 81 7.66 -7.64 -2.67
N LEU A 82 6.74 -8.28 -1.97
CA LEU A 82 5.57 -8.90 -2.56
C LEU A 82 4.27 -8.39 -1.92
N LEU A 83 3.20 -8.33 -2.71
CA LEU A 83 1.83 -8.38 -2.20
C LEU A 83 1.36 -9.83 -2.27
N ALA A 84 0.96 -10.38 -1.14
CA ALA A 84 0.40 -11.71 -1.01
C ALA A 84 -1.11 -11.62 -0.81
N PHE A 85 -1.84 -12.59 -1.33
CA PHE A 85 -3.29 -12.66 -1.18
C PHE A 85 -3.73 -14.04 -0.76
N PHE A 86 -4.81 -14.08 0.01
CA PHE A 86 -5.57 -15.28 0.32
C PHE A 86 -7.02 -15.05 -0.08
N ASP A 87 -7.65 -16.05 -0.66
CA ASP A 87 -9.10 -16.15 -0.64
C ASP A 87 -9.55 -17.10 0.48
N PHE A 88 -10.76 -16.88 1.00
CA PHE A 88 -11.37 -17.75 2.00
C PHE A 88 -12.79 -18.10 1.57
N PRO A 89 -12.97 -19.05 0.63
CA PRO A 89 -14.27 -19.38 0.10
C PRO A 89 -15.21 -19.86 1.22
N GLY A 90 -16.42 -19.33 1.22
CA GLY A 90 -17.47 -19.71 2.19
C GLY A 90 -17.48 -18.91 3.50
N LEU A 91 -16.50 -18.04 3.78
CA LEU A 91 -16.51 -17.22 5.00
C LEU A 91 -17.41 -15.97 4.91
N GLY A 92 -17.80 -15.55 3.69
CA GLY A 92 -18.67 -14.38 3.50
C GLY A 92 -18.07 -13.08 4.03
N LEU A 93 -16.78 -12.89 3.88
CA LEU A 93 -16.07 -11.70 4.35
C LEU A 93 -16.52 -10.46 3.56
N GLY A 94 -16.62 -9.33 4.25
CA GLY A 94 -16.96 -8.05 3.64
C GLY A 94 -15.71 -7.31 3.11
N PRO A 95 -15.92 -6.22 2.35
CA PRO A 95 -14.83 -5.41 1.81
C PRO A 95 -13.99 -4.77 2.92
N ALA A 96 -12.78 -4.33 2.56
CA ALA A 96 -11.89 -3.61 3.46
C ALA A 96 -12.56 -2.32 3.99
N VAL A 97 -12.46 -2.10 5.29
CA VAL A 97 -12.97 -0.91 5.98
C VAL A 97 -11.91 -0.32 6.91
N GLU A 98 -11.93 0.98 7.08
CA GLU A 98 -11.03 1.67 8.00
C GLU A 98 -11.45 1.41 9.45
N THR A 99 -10.62 0.63 10.15
CA THR A 99 -10.77 0.35 11.59
C THR A 99 -9.40 0.40 12.27
N LEU A 100 -9.36 0.46 13.60
CA LEU A 100 -8.09 0.38 14.34
C LEU A 100 -7.39 -0.95 14.03
N GLY A 101 -6.12 -0.87 13.60
CA GLY A 101 -5.32 -2.02 13.20
C GLY A 101 -5.51 -2.48 11.76
N ALA A 102 -6.46 -1.92 10.99
CA ALA A 102 -6.58 -2.20 9.56
C ALA A 102 -5.47 -1.53 8.74
N VAL A 103 -5.25 -2.04 7.54
CA VAL A 103 -4.43 -1.37 6.53
C VAL A 103 -5.20 -0.16 6.00
N GLN A 104 -4.68 1.04 6.22
CA GLN A 104 -5.31 2.28 5.74
C GLN A 104 -5.07 2.43 4.23
N HIS A 105 -3.81 2.26 3.78
CA HIS A 105 -3.44 2.13 2.37
C HIS A 105 -2.08 1.44 2.25
N VAL A 106 -1.79 0.97 1.05
CA VAL A 106 -0.47 0.45 0.67
C VAL A 106 0.14 1.40 -0.34
N ALA A 107 1.25 2.04 0.03
CA ALA A 107 1.96 2.98 -0.81
C ALA A 107 3.10 2.28 -1.55
N ILE A 108 3.07 2.32 -2.89
CA ILE A 108 4.01 1.64 -3.77
C ILE A 108 4.66 2.68 -4.69
N SER A 109 5.99 2.75 -4.63
CA SER A 109 6.77 3.61 -5.52
C SER A 109 6.84 3.01 -6.93
N VAL A 110 6.59 3.83 -7.93
CA VAL A 110 6.73 3.47 -9.34
C VAL A 110 7.54 4.56 -10.05
N ASP A 111 8.21 4.23 -11.14
CA ASP A 111 8.80 5.25 -11.98
C ASP A 111 7.73 6.05 -12.74
N ARG A 112 8.12 7.20 -13.30
CA ARG A 112 7.18 8.08 -13.98
C ARG A 112 6.50 7.43 -15.18
N ALA A 113 7.23 6.63 -15.95
CA ALA A 113 6.66 5.98 -17.14
C ALA A 113 5.61 4.93 -16.73
N SER A 114 5.91 4.14 -15.70
CA SER A 114 4.98 3.18 -15.10
C SER A 114 3.76 3.87 -14.50
N PHE A 115 3.95 5.01 -13.81
CA PHE A 115 2.86 5.81 -13.24
C PHE A 115 1.87 6.27 -14.33
N GLU A 116 2.37 6.83 -15.42
CA GLU A 116 1.54 7.29 -16.53
C GLU A 116 0.83 6.12 -17.23
N ALA A 117 1.55 5.02 -17.47
CA ALA A 117 0.96 3.82 -18.07
C ALA A 117 -0.13 3.19 -17.20
N ILE A 118 0.03 3.20 -15.87
CA ILE A 118 -1.01 2.71 -14.94
C ILE A 118 -2.23 3.63 -15.01
N ARG A 119 -2.02 4.93 -14.98
CA ARG A 119 -3.12 5.90 -15.08
C ARG A 119 -3.92 5.70 -16.38
N ASP A 120 -3.24 5.53 -17.51
CA ASP A 120 -3.89 5.30 -18.79
C ASP A 120 -4.72 3.98 -18.78
N ARG A 121 -4.22 2.93 -18.13
CA ARG A 121 -4.98 1.67 -17.96
C ARG A 121 -6.18 1.83 -17.03
N LEU A 122 -6.06 2.60 -15.94
CA LEU A 122 -7.18 2.91 -15.05
C LEU A 122 -8.29 3.68 -15.80
N ASP A 123 -7.89 4.69 -16.59
CA ASP A 123 -8.82 5.46 -17.42
C ASP A 123 -9.50 4.58 -18.48
N ALA A 124 -8.74 3.72 -19.17
CA ALA A 124 -9.28 2.79 -20.16
C ALA A 124 -10.23 1.75 -19.56
N ALA A 125 -9.99 1.33 -18.32
CA ALA A 125 -10.84 0.40 -17.58
C ALA A 125 -12.04 1.09 -16.90
N GLY A 126 -12.12 2.43 -16.92
CA GLY A 126 -13.15 3.20 -16.23
C GLY A 126 -13.08 3.09 -14.69
N LEU A 127 -11.91 2.79 -14.15
CA LEU A 127 -11.72 2.65 -12.71
C LEU A 127 -11.45 4.01 -12.06
N PRO A 128 -12.26 4.44 -11.08
CA PRO A 128 -12.09 5.72 -10.44
C PRO A 128 -10.84 5.74 -9.54
N TYR A 129 -10.11 6.85 -9.57
CA TYR A 129 -8.99 7.12 -8.67
C TYR A 129 -8.97 8.59 -8.25
N LEU A 130 -8.26 8.89 -7.17
CA LEU A 130 -7.99 10.26 -6.72
C LEU A 130 -6.57 10.66 -7.11
N GLY A 131 -6.37 11.91 -7.48
CA GLY A 131 -5.11 12.45 -8.01
C GLY A 131 -5.18 12.67 -9.52
N PRO A 132 -4.03 12.86 -10.21
CA PRO A 132 -2.71 13.03 -9.63
C PRO A 132 -2.56 14.36 -8.90
N ASP A 133 -1.51 14.51 -8.15
CA ASP A 133 -1.14 15.70 -7.37
C ASP A 133 -2.02 15.95 -6.13
N ARG A 134 -1.54 15.44 -5.00
CA ARG A 134 -2.12 15.70 -3.68
C ARG A 134 -1.15 16.50 -2.79
N GLY A 135 -0.48 17.46 -3.36
CA GLY A 135 0.40 18.39 -2.66
C GLY A 135 1.87 17.98 -2.70
N LEU A 136 2.35 17.26 -1.72
CA LEU A 136 3.78 16.97 -1.56
C LEU A 136 4.28 15.77 -2.39
N THR A 137 3.37 14.99 -2.98
CA THR A 137 3.68 13.83 -3.81
C THR A 137 2.89 13.85 -5.10
N ASN A 138 3.46 13.26 -6.14
CA ASN A 138 2.73 12.97 -7.36
C ASN A 138 2.14 11.56 -7.25
N SER A 139 1.02 11.46 -6.55
CA SER A 139 0.36 10.18 -6.23
C SER A 139 -1.02 10.07 -6.86
N ILE A 140 -1.42 8.83 -7.14
CA ILE A 140 -2.82 8.45 -7.36
C ILE A 140 -3.24 7.41 -6.32
N TYR A 141 -4.51 7.45 -5.94
CA TYR A 141 -5.12 6.54 -4.99
C TYR A 141 -6.25 5.80 -5.67
N VAL A 142 -6.12 4.50 -5.79
CA VAL A 142 -7.13 3.62 -6.38
C VAL A 142 -7.53 2.55 -5.36
N LYS A 143 -8.80 2.12 -5.40
CA LYS A 143 -9.25 0.96 -4.63
C LYS A 143 -9.12 -0.28 -5.48
N ASP A 144 -8.59 -1.32 -4.87
CA ASP A 144 -8.62 -2.66 -5.46
C ASP A 144 -10.05 -3.24 -5.45
N PRO A 145 -10.31 -4.42 -6.03
CA PRO A 145 -11.64 -5.01 -6.08
C PRO A 145 -12.31 -5.21 -4.72
N ASP A 146 -11.55 -5.36 -3.65
CA ASP A 146 -12.03 -5.60 -2.29
C ASP A 146 -12.00 -4.35 -1.40
N GLY A 147 -11.67 -3.19 -1.99
CA GLY A 147 -11.70 -1.90 -1.31
C GLY A 147 -10.41 -1.51 -0.60
N VAL A 148 -9.34 -2.29 -0.72
CA VAL A 148 -8.02 -1.91 -0.21
C VAL A 148 -7.52 -0.71 -1.02
N GLN A 149 -7.10 0.35 -0.32
CA GLN A 149 -6.57 1.54 -0.98
C GLN A 149 -5.11 1.35 -1.33
N ILE A 150 -4.79 1.48 -2.61
CA ILE A 150 -3.43 1.47 -3.14
C ILE A 150 -3.05 2.90 -3.52
N GLU A 151 -1.93 3.37 -3.00
CA GLU A 151 -1.30 4.62 -3.39
C GLU A 151 -0.13 4.30 -4.32
N LEU A 152 -0.10 4.90 -5.49
CA LEU A 152 1.03 4.82 -6.42
C LEU A 152 1.75 6.15 -6.43
N LEU A 153 3.05 6.14 -6.08
CA LEU A 153 3.87 7.34 -5.95
C LEU A 153 4.95 7.36 -7.03
N ALA A 154 4.90 8.35 -7.93
CA ALA A 154 5.97 8.58 -8.91
C ALA A 154 7.14 9.37 -8.31
N GLU A 155 6.87 10.15 -7.28
CA GLU A 155 7.84 11.00 -6.59
C GLU A 155 7.61 10.87 -5.08
N PRO A 156 8.23 9.86 -4.43
CA PRO A 156 8.02 9.63 -3.00
C PRO A 156 8.49 10.80 -2.15
N LEU A 157 7.79 11.04 -1.05
CA LEU A 157 8.15 12.06 -0.07
C LEU A 157 9.56 11.84 0.47
N ARG A 158 10.33 12.92 0.62
CA ARG A 158 11.65 12.90 1.26
C ARG A 158 11.64 12.41 2.70
N ILE A 159 10.47 12.38 3.33
CA ILE A 159 10.26 11.78 4.64
C ILE A 159 10.75 10.32 4.70
N MET A 160 10.80 9.63 3.55
CA MET A 160 11.30 8.26 3.44
C MET A 160 12.80 8.15 3.71
N ASP A 161 13.57 9.23 3.56
CA ASP A 161 15.00 9.29 3.93
C ASP A 161 15.22 9.78 5.38
N GLY A 162 14.17 9.74 6.18
CA GLY A 162 14.22 10.05 7.61
C GLY A 162 14.14 11.53 7.94
N ARG A 163 13.82 12.39 6.99
CA ARG A 163 13.53 13.80 7.23
C ARG A 163 12.03 13.97 7.44
N HIS A 164 11.65 14.76 8.41
CA HIS A 164 10.26 15.21 8.49
C HIS A 164 10.09 16.51 7.70
N LEU A 165 8.92 16.70 7.16
CA LEU A 165 8.54 17.96 6.54
C LEU A 165 8.21 18.95 7.68
N GLY A 166 9.09 19.90 7.91
CA GLY A 166 8.93 20.98 8.87
C GLY A 166 8.08 22.10 8.30
#